data_fee4ed6e2dfad37bbf4174f5b392936e
#
_entry.id   fee4ed6e2dfad37bbf4174f5b392936e
#
_cell.length_a   1.000
_cell.length_b   1.000
_cell.length_c   1.000
_cell.angle_alpha   90.00
_cell.angle_beta   90.00
_cell.angle_gamma   90.00
#
_symmetry.space_group_name_H-M   'P 1'
#
loop_
_entity.id
_entity.type
_entity.pdbx_description
1 polymer ?
#
loop_
_entity_poly.entity_id
_entity_poly.type
_entity_poly.pdbx_seq_one_letter_code
_entity_poly.pdbx_strand_id
1 'polypeptide(L)'
;MPVAGGTDLYPNMKRRQFTPRVLVGLRLLDEARGITANGELTLGALATLTDVSEHPEVRRRWPAIARSAGLVSSPPLRNAGTIGGNLCVDTRCNYYNQTEFWRASIGYCMKRDGDVCLVAPGSETCWAISSTDTAPVMIALGAEVTLVAPDSERRIPVKELYGPDGINYLSKRPEEILTQIHVPDRRGWKMTYRKLRRRGSIDFPILGVAAAVRLAKDGAVQEARIVLGGVYTSPVEARDAADFLKGRSLDPATIEMAAGIAYKPARPLDNADLGYPWRKRMARIEVARALGELGGLPTPDLAPLRWEV
;
A
#
# COMPACT_ATOMS: atom_id res chain seq x y z
N MET A 1 -9.46 19.75 -7.74
CA MET A 1 -8.95 18.42 -7.31
C MET A 1 -8.46 17.67 -8.55
N PRO A 2 -7.25 17.12 -8.56
CA PRO A 2 -6.72 16.34 -9.68
C PRO A 2 -7.45 15.00 -9.84
N VAL A 3 -7.67 14.55 -11.08
CA VAL A 3 -8.27 13.27 -11.41
C VAL A 3 -7.46 12.55 -12.50
N ALA A 4 -6.94 11.37 -12.16
CA ALA A 4 -6.27 10.46 -13.09
C ALA A 4 -7.30 9.43 -13.63
N GLY A 5 -7.32 8.20 -13.10
CA GLY A 5 -8.31 7.18 -13.48
C GLY A 5 -9.72 7.39 -12.94
N GLY A 6 -9.87 8.15 -11.86
CA GLY A 6 -11.16 8.46 -11.23
C GLY A 6 -11.81 7.30 -10.48
N THR A 7 -11.19 6.11 -10.49
CA THR A 7 -11.79 4.86 -9.96
C THR A 7 -12.05 4.88 -8.45
N ASP A 8 -11.39 5.74 -7.71
CA ASP A 8 -11.64 5.99 -6.30
C ASP A 8 -12.36 7.33 -6.07
N LEU A 9 -11.97 8.38 -6.79
CA LEU A 9 -12.51 9.72 -6.60
C LEU A 9 -14.01 9.79 -6.91
N TYR A 10 -14.45 9.28 -8.04
CA TYR A 10 -15.88 9.37 -8.41
C TYR A 10 -16.83 8.62 -7.46
N PRO A 11 -16.54 7.40 -6.99
CA PRO A 11 -17.33 6.77 -5.94
C PRO A 11 -17.41 7.59 -4.65
N ASN A 12 -16.29 8.22 -4.25
CA ASN A 12 -16.24 9.06 -3.06
C ASN A 12 -17.01 10.37 -3.24
N MET A 13 -17.01 10.96 -4.44
CA MET A 13 -17.87 12.10 -4.77
C MET A 13 -19.37 11.75 -4.73
N LYS A 14 -19.75 10.56 -5.23
CA LYS A 14 -21.14 10.07 -5.13
C LYS A 14 -21.62 9.94 -3.68
N ARG A 15 -20.71 9.61 -2.76
CA ARG A 15 -20.97 9.55 -1.32
C ARG A 15 -20.82 10.92 -0.62
N ARG A 16 -20.53 11.99 -1.37
CA ARG A 16 -20.26 13.34 -0.85
C ARG A 16 -19.11 13.41 0.16
N GLN A 17 -18.14 12.51 0.08
CA GLN A 17 -16.89 12.59 0.84
C GLN A 17 -16.00 13.71 0.27
N PHE A 18 -16.03 13.90 -1.03
CA PHE A 18 -15.40 15.01 -1.73
C PHE A 18 -16.44 15.79 -2.54
N THR A 19 -16.37 17.13 -2.45
CA THR A 19 -17.27 18.04 -3.16
C THR A 19 -16.46 19.14 -3.88
N PRO A 20 -15.53 18.77 -4.79
CA PRO A 20 -14.67 19.74 -5.45
C PRO A 20 -15.47 20.64 -6.40
N ARG A 21 -15.17 21.94 -6.41
CA ARG A 21 -15.75 22.89 -7.40
C ARG A 21 -15.18 22.66 -8.80
N VAL A 22 -13.94 22.20 -8.89
CA VAL A 22 -13.21 21.98 -10.16
C VAL A 22 -12.51 20.65 -10.12
N LEU A 23 -12.62 19.88 -11.21
CA LEU A 23 -11.82 18.70 -11.48
C LEU A 23 -10.78 19.03 -12.55
N VAL A 24 -9.52 18.69 -12.30
CA VAL A 24 -8.42 18.86 -13.24
C VAL A 24 -8.02 17.48 -13.76
N GLY A 25 -8.36 17.19 -15.01
CA GLY A 25 -8.04 15.92 -15.67
C GLY A 25 -6.54 15.82 -15.98
N LEU A 26 -5.88 14.80 -15.46
CA LEU A 26 -4.45 14.56 -15.68
C LEU A 26 -4.15 13.71 -16.92
N ARG A 27 -5.17 13.17 -17.57
CA ARG A 27 -5.01 12.21 -18.68
C ARG A 27 -4.23 12.72 -19.89
N LEU A 28 -4.06 14.03 -20.04
CA LEU A 28 -3.33 14.65 -21.15
C LEU A 28 -1.84 14.89 -20.83
N LEU A 29 -1.36 14.50 -19.65
CA LEU A 29 0.05 14.59 -19.28
C LEU A 29 0.78 13.34 -19.81
N ASP A 30 1.17 13.33 -21.07
CA ASP A 30 1.78 12.17 -21.74
C ASP A 30 3.12 11.79 -21.11
N GLU A 31 3.88 12.77 -20.62
CA GLU A 31 5.16 12.58 -19.92
C GLU A 31 5.01 11.78 -18.60
N ALA A 32 3.81 11.73 -18.05
CA ALA A 32 3.50 10.97 -16.84
C ALA A 32 2.98 9.54 -17.09
N ARG A 33 3.04 9.01 -18.33
CA ARG A 33 2.47 7.69 -18.69
C ARG A 33 3.48 6.58 -18.87
N GLY A 34 4.70 6.89 -19.26
CA GLY A 34 5.70 5.90 -19.68
C GLY A 34 6.14 4.94 -18.58
N ILE A 35 6.59 3.74 -19.00
CA ILE A 35 7.31 2.78 -18.16
C ILE A 35 8.68 2.56 -18.80
N THR A 36 9.76 2.86 -18.08
CA THR A 36 11.13 2.69 -18.55
C THR A 36 11.93 1.86 -17.56
N ALA A 37 12.65 0.85 -18.04
CA ALA A 37 13.38 -0.13 -17.23
C ALA A 37 14.85 -0.24 -17.66
N ASN A 38 15.58 0.88 -17.70
CA ASN A 38 16.99 0.98 -18.10
C ASN A 38 17.88 1.09 -16.85
N GLY A 39 18.22 -0.06 -16.23
CA GLY A 39 18.92 -0.08 -14.96
C GLY A 39 17.93 0.07 -13.79
N GLU A 40 17.51 1.28 -13.43
CA GLU A 40 16.36 1.53 -12.56
C GLU A 40 15.03 1.40 -13.31
N LEU A 41 13.92 1.35 -12.56
CA LEU A 41 12.57 1.41 -13.12
C LEU A 41 11.99 2.79 -12.86
N THR A 42 11.58 3.47 -13.93
CA THR A 42 10.78 4.69 -13.84
C THR A 42 9.36 4.39 -14.33
N LEU A 43 8.39 4.66 -13.47
CA LEU A 43 6.96 4.54 -13.78
C LEU A 43 6.37 5.94 -13.83
N GLY A 44 5.77 6.33 -14.95
CA GLY A 44 4.91 7.50 -15.01
C GLY A 44 3.69 7.30 -14.11
N ALA A 45 3.31 8.31 -13.35
CA ALA A 45 2.22 8.21 -12.38
C ALA A 45 0.85 7.88 -13.01
N LEU A 46 0.69 8.16 -14.29
CA LEU A 46 -0.50 7.84 -15.09
C LEU A 46 -0.45 6.48 -15.79
N ALA A 47 0.65 5.73 -15.68
CA ALA A 47 0.66 4.34 -16.12
C ALA A 47 -0.44 3.57 -15.38
N THR A 48 -1.25 2.82 -16.12
CA THR A 48 -2.35 2.08 -15.51
C THR A 48 -1.83 0.92 -14.68
N LEU A 49 -2.61 0.49 -13.70
CA LEU A 49 -2.25 -0.68 -12.89
C LEU A 49 -2.14 -1.95 -13.75
N THR A 50 -2.90 -2.04 -14.84
CA THR A 50 -2.77 -3.10 -15.84
C THR A 50 -1.41 -3.00 -16.55
N ASP A 51 -1.04 -1.83 -17.10
CA ASP A 51 0.25 -1.65 -17.77
C ASP A 51 1.41 -2.05 -16.86
N VAL A 52 1.40 -1.59 -15.60
CA VAL A 52 2.43 -1.94 -14.61
C VAL A 52 2.46 -3.44 -14.31
N SER A 53 1.29 -4.06 -14.11
CA SER A 53 1.19 -5.48 -13.74
C SER A 53 1.54 -6.43 -14.88
N GLU A 54 1.40 -6.00 -16.13
CA GLU A 54 1.61 -6.82 -17.32
C GLU A 54 2.94 -6.52 -18.04
N HIS A 55 3.62 -5.43 -17.69
CA HIS A 55 4.87 -5.05 -18.32
C HIS A 55 5.95 -6.13 -18.15
N PRO A 56 6.55 -6.65 -19.23
CA PRO A 56 7.46 -7.80 -19.18
C PRO A 56 8.65 -7.60 -18.25
N GLU A 57 9.33 -6.42 -18.34
CA GLU A 57 10.48 -6.12 -17.49
C GLU A 57 10.10 -5.92 -16.02
N VAL A 58 8.92 -5.35 -15.72
CA VAL A 58 8.43 -5.22 -14.34
C VAL A 58 8.16 -6.60 -13.74
N ARG A 59 7.50 -7.48 -14.48
CA ARG A 59 7.29 -8.88 -14.06
C ARG A 59 8.59 -9.62 -13.80
N ARG A 60 9.58 -9.42 -14.65
CA ARG A 60 10.85 -10.14 -14.58
C ARG A 60 11.76 -9.62 -13.47
N ARG A 61 11.91 -8.30 -13.33
CA ARG A 61 12.90 -7.66 -12.43
C ARG A 61 12.32 -7.16 -11.11
N TRP A 62 11.05 -6.79 -11.09
CA TRP A 62 10.34 -6.29 -9.92
C TRP A 62 8.99 -6.99 -9.71
N PRO A 63 8.97 -8.34 -9.58
CA PRO A 63 7.73 -9.13 -9.55
C PRO A 63 6.77 -8.72 -8.44
N ALA A 64 7.26 -8.22 -7.31
CA ALA A 64 6.40 -7.70 -6.24
C ALA A 64 5.58 -6.47 -6.67
N ILE A 65 6.14 -5.59 -7.53
CA ILE A 65 5.42 -4.44 -8.09
C ILE A 65 4.31 -4.92 -9.02
N ALA A 66 4.65 -5.79 -9.98
CA ALA A 66 3.66 -6.35 -10.90
C ALA A 66 2.54 -7.06 -10.13
N ARG A 67 2.88 -7.85 -9.10
CA ARG A 67 1.92 -8.57 -8.26
C ARG A 67 1.03 -7.61 -7.48
N SER A 68 1.59 -6.59 -6.81
CA SER A 68 0.79 -5.64 -6.05
C SER A 68 -0.17 -4.83 -6.93
N ALA A 69 0.29 -4.35 -8.08
CA ALA A 69 -0.56 -3.67 -9.06
C ALA A 69 -1.69 -4.57 -9.59
N GLY A 70 -1.37 -5.83 -9.92
CA GLY A 70 -2.33 -6.83 -10.41
C GLY A 70 -3.36 -7.28 -9.37
N LEU A 71 -3.09 -7.10 -8.07
CA LEU A 71 -4.02 -7.41 -6.98
C LEU A 71 -4.94 -6.26 -6.59
N VAL A 72 -4.76 -5.06 -7.16
CA VAL A 72 -5.68 -3.94 -6.92
C VAL A 72 -7.03 -4.23 -7.57
N SER A 73 -8.09 -4.12 -6.78
CA SER A 73 -9.49 -4.11 -7.22
C SER A 73 -9.86 -5.22 -8.25
N SER A 74 -10.39 -4.85 -9.40
CA SER A 74 -10.83 -5.74 -10.50
C SER A 74 -10.16 -5.35 -11.83
N PRO A 75 -10.11 -6.24 -12.85
CA PRO A 75 -9.49 -5.93 -14.13
C PRO A 75 -10.01 -4.63 -14.78
N PRO A 76 -11.32 -4.38 -14.90
CA PRO A 76 -11.81 -3.13 -15.48
C PRO A 76 -11.36 -1.88 -14.72
N LEU A 77 -11.28 -1.97 -13.38
CA LEU A 77 -10.81 -0.85 -12.57
C LEU A 77 -9.30 -0.64 -12.68
N ARG A 78 -8.49 -1.69 -12.86
CA ARG A 78 -7.05 -1.56 -13.12
C ARG A 78 -6.72 -0.96 -14.48
N ASN A 79 -7.59 -1.16 -15.49
CA ASN A 79 -7.44 -0.55 -16.82
C ASN A 79 -7.60 0.98 -16.80
N ALA A 80 -8.24 1.54 -15.78
CA ALA A 80 -8.42 2.97 -15.61
C ALA A 80 -7.64 3.56 -14.44
N GLY A 81 -7.51 2.81 -13.35
CA GLY A 81 -6.75 3.19 -12.16
C GLY A 81 -5.25 3.24 -12.46
N THR A 82 -4.58 4.26 -11.94
CA THR A 82 -3.16 4.52 -12.21
C THR A 82 -2.29 4.21 -11.00
N ILE A 83 -1.00 3.97 -11.22
CA ILE A 83 -0.03 3.68 -10.15
C ILE A 83 0.13 4.88 -9.21
N GLY A 84 0.21 6.10 -9.72
CA GLY A 84 0.24 7.33 -8.91
C GLY A 84 -1.06 7.55 -8.16
N GLY A 85 -2.22 7.27 -8.79
CA GLY A 85 -3.52 7.30 -8.12
C GLY A 85 -3.62 6.29 -6.98
N ASN A 86 -3.02 5.10 -7.10
CA ASN A 86 -2.98 4.11 -6.03
C ASN A 86 -2.07 4.54 -4.86
N LEU A 87 -0.93 5.18 -5.15
CA LEU A 87 -0.08 5.76 -4.08
C LEU A 87 -0.78 6.91 -3.35
N CYS A 88 -1.62 7.69 -4.04
CA CYS A 88 -2.35 8.82 -3.47
C CYS A 88 -3.77 8.48 -3.01
N VAL A 89 -4.16 7.19 -2.96
CA VAL A 89 -5.51 6.79 -2.57
C VAL A 89 -5.83 7.24 -1.15
N ASP A 90 -7.05 7.76 -0.95
CA ASP A 90 -7.51 8.23 0.35
C ASP A 90 -7.56 7.09 1.39
N THR A 91 -7.35 7.44 2.65
CA THR A 91 -7.42 6.50 3.77
C THR A 91 -8.87 6.05 4.03
N ARG A 92 -9.04 4.83 4.56
CA ARG A 92 -10.33 4.17 4.73
C ARG A 92 -10.70 3.99 6.19
N CYS A 93 -12.01 4.11 6.47
CA CYS A 93 -12.58 3.84 7.79
C CYS A 93 -14.06 3.50 7.65
N ASN A 94 -14.55 2.54 8.46
CA ASN A 94 -15.95 2.14 8.48
C ASN A 94 -16.90 3.31 8.74
N TYR A 95 -16.47 4.28 9.55
CA TYR A 95 -17.26 5.48 9.86
C TYR A 95 -17.23 6.54 8.76
N TYR A 96 -16.17 6.56 7.96
CA TYR A 96 -16.00 7.55 6.91
C TYR A 96 -16.55 7.09 5.56
N ASN A 97 -16.34 5.82 5.19
CA ASN A 97 -16.68 5.29 3.86
C ASN A 97 -18.17 4.90 3.74
N GLN A 98 -19.04 5.76 4.24
CA GLN A 98 -20.50 5.62 4.26
C GLN A 98 -21.18 6.72 3.42
N THR A 99 -22.50 6.58 3.21
CA THR A 99 -23.29 7.64 2.56
C THR A 99 -23.35 8.90 3.42
N GLU A 100 -23.61 10.03 2.79
CA GLU A 100 -23.81 11.31 3.52
C GLU A 100 -24.90 11.19 4.59
N PHE A 101 -26.03 10.61 4.23
CA PHE A 101 -27.14 10.38 5.16
C PHE A 101 -26.71 9.61 6.41
N TRP A 102 -25.96 8.52 6.23
CA TRP A 102 -25.49 7.69 7.34
C TRP A 102 -24.49 8.46 8.22
N ARG A 103 -23.54 9.18 7.62
CA ARG A 103 -22.57 9.99 8.38
C ARG A 103 -23.28 11.08 9.20
N ALA A 104 -24.27 11.75 8.62
CA ALA A 104 -25.08 12.75 9.32
C ALA A 104 -25.84 12.14 10.51
N SER A 105 -26.41 10.94 10.34
CA SER A 105 -27.20 10.28 11.40
C SER A 105 -26.37 9.89 12.64
N ILE A 106 -25.05 9.73 12.49
CA ILE A 106 -24.13 9.43 13.61
C ILE A 106 -23.37 10.67 14.12
N GLY A 107 -23.70 11.87 13.63
CA GLY A 107 -23.03 13.12 14.02
C GLY A 107 -21.65 13.33 13.40
N TYR A 108 -21.36 12.63 12.29
CA TYR A 108 -20.08 12.67 11.57
C TYR A 108 -18.86 12.15 12.39
N CYS A 109 -17.68 12.23 11.81
CA CYS A 109 -16.40 11.94 12.47
C CYS A 109 -15.37 13.02 12.08
N MET A 110 -14.27 13.13 12.82
CA MET A 110 -13.25 14.18 12.60
C MET A 110 -12.69 14.23 11.18
N LYS A 111 -12.72 13.12 10.42
CA LYS A 111 -12.27 13.11 9.02
C LYS A 111 -13.24 13.87 8.10
N ARG A 112 -14.50 14.00 8.51
CA ARG A 112 -15.51 14.71 7.71
C ARG A 112 -16.60 15.30 8.59
N ASP A 113 -16.54 16.59 8.77
CA ASP A 113 -17.56 17.48 9.37
C ASP A 113 -17.83 17.26 10.88
N GLY A 114 -17.08 16.39 11.60
CA GLY A 114 -17.15 16.20 13.04
C GLY A 114 -15.81 16.43 13.73
N ASP A 115 -15.77 16.35 15.06
CA ASP A 115 -14.61 16.72 15.89
C ASP A 115 -13.90 15.51 16.50
N VAL A 116 -14.54 14.34 16.53
CA VAL A 116 -14.04 13.16 17.24
C VAL A 116 -13.72 12.03 16.27
N CYS A 117 -12.60 11.34 16.49
CA CYS A 117 -12.31 10.08 15.82
C CYS A 117 -13.15 8.96 16.47
N LEU A 118 -14.19 8.47 15.78
CA LEU A 118 -15.11 7.46 16.34
C LEU A 118 -14.45 6.09 16.57
N VAL A 119 -13.30 5.85 15.98
CA VAL A 119 -12.49 4.63 16.20
C VAL A 119 -11.61 4.76 17.45
N ALA A 120 -11.11 5.96 17.71
CA ALA A 120 -10.22 6.28 18.83
C ALA A 120 -10.61 7.65 19.42
N PRO A 121 -11.69 7.72 20.25
CA PRO A 121 -12.24 9.00 20.69
C PRO A 121 -11.29 9.90 21.49
N GLY A 122 -10.26 9.32 22.11
CA GLY A 122 -9.22 10.08 22.81
C GLY A 122 -8.02 10.50 21.93
N SER A 123 -8.08 10.25 20.62
CA SER A 123 -7.00 10.62 19.71
C SER A 123 -7.20 12.02 19.14
N GLU A 124 -6.13 12.80 19.07
CA GLU A 124 -6.09 14.09 18.39
C GLU A 124 -5.98 13.97 16.86
N THR A 125 -5.71 12.76 16.33
CA THR A 125 -5.53 12.48 14.91
C THR A 125 -6.52 11.40 14.43
N CYS A 126 -6.80 11.41 13.12
CA CYS A 126 -7.66 10.43 12.48
C CYS A 126 -6.95 9.08 12.32
N TRP A 127 -7.64 7.98 12.64
CA TRP A 127 -7.15 6.61 12.50
C TRP A 127 -7.66 5.88 11.25
N ALA A 128 -8.11 6.61 10.23
CA ALA A 128 -8.41 5.99 8.94
C ALA A 128 -7.15 5.35 8.34
N ILE A 129 -7.27 4.12 7.86
CA ILE A 129 -6.12 3.29 7.44
C ILE A 129 -5.67 3.59 6.03
N SER A 130 -4.36 3.54 5.79
CA SER A 130 -3.78 3.49 4.45
C SER A 130 -4.14 2.16 3.78
N SER A 131 -4.79 2.23 2.61
CA SER A 131 -5.32 1.06 1.90
C SER A 131 -4.70 0.87 0.50
N THR A 132 -3.56 1.50 0.25
CA THR A 132 -2.80 1.30 -0.99
C THR A 132 -2.13 -0.08 -1.00
N ASP A 133 -2.26 -0.80 -2.11
CA ASP A 133 -1.56 -2.08 -2.31
C ASP A 133 -0.10 -1.88 -2.71
N THR A 134 0.21 -0.81 -3.46
CA THR A 134 1.52 -0.62 -4.07
C THR A 134 2.52 0.09 -3.16
N ALA A 135 2.07 0.96 -2.24
CA ALA A 135 2.97 1.70 -1.37
C ALA A 135 3.87 0.83 -0.49
N PRO A 136 3.39 -0.25 0.17
CA PRO A 136 4.28 -1.13 0.93
C PRO A 136 5.42 -1.70 0.09
N VAL A 137 5.15 -2.05 -1.17
CA VAL A 137 6.16 -2.58 -2.10
C VAL A 137 7.15 -1.50 -2.50
N MET A 138 6.66 -0.31 -2.86
CA MET A 138 7.54 0.81 -3.23
C MET A 138 8.47 1.20 -2.09
N ILE A 139 7.97 1.23 -0.84
CA ILE A 139 8.78 1.50 0.35
C ILE A 139 9.80 0.39 0.58
N ALA A 140 9.39 -0.88 0.50
CA ALA A 140 10.31 -2.01 0.67
C ALA A 140 11.44 -2.01 -0.37
N LEU A 141 11.16 -1.55 -1.58
CA LEU A 141 12.16 -1.42 -2.64
C LEU A 141 12.95 -0.11 -2.60
N GLY A 142 12.64 0.80 -1.68
CA GLY A 142 13.32 2.09 -1.54
C GLY A 142 13.06 3.02 -2.72
N ALA A 143 11.83 2.99 -3.23
CA ALA A 143 11.42 3.87 -4.32
C ALA A 143 11.27 5.33 -3.85
N GLU A 144 11.39 6.24 -4.81
CA GLU A 144 11.18 7.67 -4.66
C GLU A 144 10.07 8.14 -5.59
N VAL A 145 9.46 9.27 -5.30
CA VAL A 145 8.46 9.93 -6.15
C VAL A 145 8.89 11.33 -6.52
N THR A 146 8.59 11.75 -7.74
CA THR A 146 8.71 13.14 -8.19
C THR A 146 7.37 13.84 -8.01
N LEU A 147 7.41 14.96 -7.29
CA LEU A 147 6.30 15.87 -7.05
C LEU A 147 6.58 17.19 -7.76
N VAL A 148 5.66 17.62 -8.63
CA VAL A 148 5.79 18.83 -9.43
C VAL A 148 4.71 19.83 -9.04
N ALA A 149 5.11 21.09 -8.82
CA ALA A 149 4.27 22.25 -8.64
C ALA A 149 4.62 23.31 -9.70
N PRO A 150 3.85 24.38 -9.87
CA PRO A 150 4.11 25.38 -10.91
C PRO A 150 5.49 26.03 -10.85
N ASP A 151 6.09 26.11 -9.67
CA ASP A 151 7.36 26.79 -9.39
C ASP A 151 8.47 25.88 -8.87
N SER A 152 8.20 24.60 -8.70
CA SER A 152 9.15 23.68 -8.06
C SER A 152 8.91 22.22 -8.45
N GLU A 153 10.01 21.47 -8.43
CA GLU A 153 10.03 20.03 -8.50
C GLU A 153 10.86 19.47 -7.35
N ARG A 154 10.40 18.41 -6.73
CA ARG A 154 11.16 17.70 -5.70
C ARG A 154 11.00 16.19 -5.82
N ARG A 155 12.05 15.48 -5.47
CA ARG A 155 12.08 14.02 -5.38
C ARG A 155 12.23 13.61 -3.92
N ILE A 156 11.32 12.74 -3.45
CA ILE A 156 11.32 12.26 -2.05
C ILE A 156 11.15 10.75 -2.01
N PRO A 157 11.70 10.08 -0.98
CA PRO A 157 11.39 8.67 -0.72
C PRO A 157 9.88 8.44 -0.55
N VAL A 158 9.35 7.34 -1.14
CA VAL A 158 7.90 7.01 -1.01
C VAL A 158 7.44 6.94 0.44
N LYS A 159 8.29 6.49 1.37
CA LYS A 159 7.95 6.46 2.80
C LYS A 159 7.64 7.85 3.38
N GLU A 160 8.28 8.90 2.86
CA GLU A 160 8.09 10.28 3.29
C GLU A 160 6.85 10.93 2.67
N LEU A 161 6.23 10.26 1.68
CA LEU A 161 4.95 10.70 1.12
C LEU A 161 3.80 10.53 2.14
N TYR A 162 3.95 9.68 3.16
CA TYR A 162 2.88 9.31 4.08
C TYR A 162 3.09 9.88 5.48
N GLY A 163 2.04 10.51 6.01
CA GLY A 163 1.94 10.98 7.39
C GLY A 163 1.20 10.00 8.31
N PRO A 164 1.28 10.22 9.64
CA PRO A 164 0.66 9.37 10.64
C PRO A 164 -0.84 9.69 10.90
N ASP A 165 -1.41 10.67 10.20
CA ASP A 165 -2.80 11.13 10.37
C ASP A 165 -3.65 10.71 9.17
N GLY A 166 -4.79 10.07 9.39
CA GLY A 166 -5.68 9.64 8.33
C GLY A 166 -6.37 10.78 7.56
N ILE A 167 -6.31 12.03 8.02
CA ILE A 167 -6.76 13.24 7.30
C ILE A 167 -5.61 13.78 6.47
N ASN A 168 -4.50 14.13 7.13
CA ASN A 168 -3.29 14.66 6.49
C ASN A 168 -2.32 13.51 6.17
N TYR A 169 -2.80 12.52 5.44
CA TYR A 169 -2.09 11.27 5.18
C TYR A 169 -1.00 11.37 4.11
N LEU A 170 -0.98 12.46 3.31
CA LEU A 170 0.06 12.73 2.33
C LEU A 170 0.82 14.01 2.66
N SER A 171 2.15 13.95 2.57
CA SER A 171 3.05 15.09 2.75
C SER A 171 3.15 16.00 1.52
N LYS A 172 2.51 15.63 0.41
CA LYS A 172 2.48 16.47 -0.78
C LYS A 172 1.61 17.70 -0.53
N ARG A 173 2.05 18.85 -1.04
CA ARG A 173 1.28 20.11 -1.01
C ARG A 173 0.05 20.01 -1.92
N PRO A 174 -1.00 20.80 -1.69
CA PRO A 174 -2.22 20.79 -2.51
C PRO A 174 -1.96 21.03 -4.01
N GLU A 175 -1.03 21.91 -4.34
CA GLU A 175 -0.62 22.29 -5.70
C GLU A 175 0.31 21.26 -6.36
N GLU A 176 0.92 20.35 -5.61
CA GLU A 176 1.82 19.34 -6.16
C GLU A 176 1.06 18.20 -6.83
N ILE A 177 1.61 17.73 -7.95
CA ILE A 177 1.15 16.54 -8.68
C ILE A 177 2.28 15.52 -8.65
N LEU A 178 1.97 14.28 -8.28
CA LEU A 178 2.88 13.15 -8.42
C LEU A 178 2.95 12.77 -9.90
N THR A 179 4.13 12.88 -10.50
CA THR A 179 4.35 12.65 -11.93
C THR A 179 5.10 11.38 -12.25
N GLN A 180 6.05 10.98 -11.40
CA GLN A 180 6.89 9.80 -11.64
C GLN A 180 7.19 9.06 -10.33
N ILE A 181 7.43 7.74 -10.45
CA ILE A 181 7.93 6.86 -9.40
C ILE A 181 9.24 6.23 -9.90
N HIS A 182 10.29 6.32 -9.09
CA HIS A 182 11.61 5.81 -9.39
C HIS A 182 11.95 4.66 -8.45
N VAL A 183 12.20 3.48 -9.00
CA VAL A 183 12.55 2.29 -8.22
C VAL A 183 13.97 1.90 -8.54
N PRO A 184 14.87 1.84 -7.54
CA PRO A 184 16.25 1.44 -7.76
C PRO A 184 16.38 0.07 -8.40
N ASP A 185 17.49 -0.16 -9.08
CA ASP A 185 17.84 -1.51 -9.53
C ASP A 185 17.98 -2.43 -8.30
N ARG A 186 17.25 -3.51 -8.31
CA ARG A 186 17.23 -4.52 -7.24
C ARG A 186 17.71 -5.89 -7.73
N ARG A 187 18.69 -5.91 -8.66
CA ARG A 187 19.34 -7.16 -9.08
C ARG A 187 19.89 -7.92 -7.88
N GLY A 188 19.64 -9.21 -7.84
CA GLY A 188 20.03 -10.07 -6.71
C GLY A 188 19.09 -10.02 -5.50
N TRP A 189 18.05 -9.19 -5.53
CA TRP A 189 17.00 -9.22 -4.53
C TRP A 189 15.89 -10.20 -4.91
N LYS A 190 15.43 -10.96 -3.93
CA LYS A 190 14.14 -11.66 -3.99
C LYS A 190 13.09 -10.77 -3.34
N MET A 191 11.89 -10.71 -3.91
CA MET A 191 10.83 -9.84 -3.43
C MET A 191 9.46 -10.44 -3.64
N THR A 192 8.54 -10.19 -2.72
CA THR A 192 7.15 -10.63 -2.83
C THR A 192 6.19 -9.61 -2.24
N TYR A 193 4.93 -9.70 -2.62
CA TYR A 193 3.81 -9.00 -2.02
C TYR A 193 2.67 -9.97 -1.76
N ARG A 194 2.14 -9.96 -0.53
CA ARG A 194 0.97 -10.75 -0.14
C ARG A 194 -0.16 -9.82 0.28
N LYS A 195 -1.36 -10.13 -0.19
CA LYS A 195 -2.58 -9.38 0.13
C LYS A 195 -3.59 -10.29 0.78
N LEU A 196 -3.95 -9.99 2.01
CA LEU A 196 -5.09 -10.58 2.69
C LEU A 196 -6.34 -9.75 2.39
N ARG A 197 -7.37 -10.40 1.86
CA ARG A 197 -8.67 -9.80 1.51
C ARG A 197 -9.78 -10.84 1.63
N ARG A 198 -11.04 -10.40 1.70
CA ARG A 198 -12.18 -11.32 1.81
C ARG A 198 -12.48 -12.06 0.51
N ARG A 199 -12.44 -11.34 -0.60
CA ARG A 199 -12.78 -11.85 -1.94
C ARG A 199 -11.58 -11.84 -2.86
N GLY A 200 -11.63 -12.62 -3.92
CA GLY A 200 -10.59 -12.65 -4.95
C GLY A 200 -10.46 -11.38 -5.79
N SER A 201 -11.38 -10.41 -5.67
CA SER A 201 -11.43 -9.17 -6.44
C SER A 201 -12.07 -8.04 -5.65
N ILE A 202 -11.94 -6.80 -6.12
CA ILE A 202 -12.55 -5.54 -5.65
C ILE A 202 -11.99 -5.04 -4.31
N ASP A 203 -11.76 -5.90 -3.33
CA ASP A 203 -11.45 -5.49 -1.96
C ASP A 203 -10.14 -4.71 -1.83
N PHE A 204 -10.15 -3.71 -0.95
CA PHE A 204 -8.94 -3.15 -0.36
C PHE A 204 -8.20 -4.20 0.48
N PRO A 205 -6.88 -4.03 0.72
CA PRO A 205 -6.18 -4.93 1.62
C PRO A 205 -6.68 -4.79 3.05
N ILE A 206 -7.06 -5.91 3.67
CA ILE A 206 -7.22 -6.03 5.12
C ILE A 206 -5.84 -5.98 5.78
N LEU A 207 -4.87 -6.56 5.07
CA LEU A 207 -3.44 -6.53 5.36
C LEU A 207 -2.68 -6.73 4.04
N GLY A 208 -1.69 -5.90 3.80
CA GLY A 208 -0.65 -6.08 2.79
C GLY A 208 0.69 -6.37 3.46
N VAL A 209 1.47 -7.29 2.92
CA VAL A 209 2.85 -7.56 3.34
C VAL A 209 3.75 -7.50 2.13
N ALA A 210 4.64 -6.52 2.08
CA ALA A 210 5.74 -6.47 1.14
C ALA A 210 7.01 -6.94 1.85
N ALA A 211 7.71 -7.89 1.27
CA ALA A 211 8.99 -8.36 1.76
C ALA A 211 10.02 -8.42 0.62
N ALA A 212 11.23 -7.97 0.90
CA ALA A 212 12.35 -8.02 -0.02
C ALA A 212 13.62 -8.42 0.75
N VAL A 213 14.40 -9.35 0.20
CA VAL A 213 15.64 -9.85 0.79
C VAL A 213 16.75 -9.94 -0.25
N ARG A 214 17.97 -9.65 0.16
CA ARG A 214 19.17 -9.96 -0.59
C ARG A 214 19.93 -11.06 0.17
N LEU A 215 20.20 -12.16 -0.50
CA LEU A 215 20.89 -13.31 0.08
C LEU A 215 22.36 -13.31 -0.34
N ALA A 216 23.24 -13.76 0.57
CA ALA A 216 24.61 -14.11 0.28
C ALA A 216 24.70 -15.45 -0.47
N LYS A 217 25.89 -15.80 -0.94
CA LYS A 217 26.11 -17.07 -1.65
C LYS A 217 25.82 -18.32 -0.82
N ASP A 218 26.01 -18.21 0.49
CA ASP A 218 25.70 -19.26 1.47
C ASP A 218 24.22 -19.32 1.91
N GLY A 219 23.39 -18.44 1.36
CA GLY A 219 21.96 -18.34 1.66
C GLY A 219 21.61 -17.48 2.87
N ALA A 220 22.59 -16.91 3.56
CA ALA A 220 22.32 -15.98 4.65
C ALA A 220 21.77 -14.65 4.16
N VAL A 221 20.86 -14.05 4.92
CA VAL A 221 20.26 -12.75 4.60
C VAL A 221 21.30 -11.63 4.81
N GLN A 222 21.68 -10.94 3.75
CA GLN A 222 22.53 -9.74 3.82
C GLN A 222 21.71 -8.50 4.17
N GLU A 223 20.58 -8.33 3.51
CA GLU A 223 19.64 -7.23 3.73
C GLU A 223 18.22 -7.76 3.67
N ALA A 224 17.33 -7.20 4.50
CA ALA A 224 15.92 -7.47 4.47
C ALA A 224 15.13 -6.17 4.62
N ARG A 225 13.94 -6.12 4.03
CA ARG A 225 12.96 -5.05 4.20
C ARG A 225 11.57 -5.68 4.26
N ILE A 226 10.81 -5.31 5.28
CA ILE A 226 9.45 -5.80 5.49
C ILE A 226 8.56 -4.59 5.77
N VAL A 227 7.50 -4.44 4.98
CA VAL A 227 6.57 -3.31 5.11
C VAL A 227 5.14 -3.85 5.14
N LEU A 228 4.37 -3.40 6.13
CA LEU A 228 2.98 -3.76 6.35
C LEU A 228 2.06 -2.64 5.85
N GLY A 229 1.01 -3.00 5.12
CA GLY A 229 -0.07 -2.12 4.67
C GLY A 229 -1.42 -2.53 5.26
N GLY A 230 -2.38 -1.62 5.32
CA GLY A 230 -3.73 -1.90 5.82
C GLY A 230 -3.85 -2.06 7.34
N VAL A 231 -2.81 -1.75 8.11
CA VAL A 231 -2.78 -1.94 9.57
C VAL A 231 -2.40 -0.70 10.37
N TYR A 232 -2.32 0.44 9.71
CA TYR A 232 -2.08 1.75 10.31
C TYR A 232 -2.51 2.85 9.33
N THR A 233 -2.44 4.11 9.74
CA THR A 233 -2.75 5.28 8.89
C THR A 233 -1.79 5.46 7.72
N SER A 234 -0.60 4.87 7.81
CA SER A 234 0.44 4.82 6.79
C SER A 234 1.01 3.40 6.67
N PRO A 235 1.72 3.05 5.59
CA PRO A 235 2.51 1.82 5.55
C PRO A 235 3.57 1.79 6.66
N VAL A 236 3.78 0.62 7.27
CA VAL A 236 4.64 0.46 8.47
C VAL A 236 5.83 -0.44 8.16
N GLU A 237 7.04 0.08 8.35
CA GLU A 237 8.27 -0.72 8.25
C GLU A 237 8.47 -1.57 9.52
N ALA A 238 8.65 -2.87 9.37
CA ALA A 238 9.03 -3.79 10.45
C ALA A 238 10.55 -3.91 10.56
N ARG A 239 11.23 -2.81 10.94
CA ARG A 239 12.69 -2.67 10.94
C ARG A 239 13.37 -3.68 11.84
N ASP A 240 12.89 -3.86 13.07
CA ASP A 240 13.48 -4.79 14.03
C ASP A 240 13.49 -6.24 13.50
N ALA A 241 12.44 -6.63 12.75
CA ALA A 241 12.38 -7.94 12.12
C ALA A 241 13.37 -8.06 10.95
N ALA A 242 13.52 -7.00 10.16
CA ALA A 242 14.47 -6.95 9.06
C ALA A 242 15.92 -7.03 9.59
N ASP A 243 16.22 -6.33 10.68
CA ASP A 243 17.53 -6.35 11.33
C ASP A 243 17.81 -7.72 11.97
N PHE A 244 16.80 -8.34 12.59
CA PHE A 244 16.91 -9.71 13.14
C PHE A 244 17.29 -10.73 12.07
N LEU A 245 16.81 -10.60 10.85
CA LEU A 245 17.11 -11.54 9.75
C LEU A 245 18.56 -11.49 9.27
N LYS A 246 19.29 -10.38 9.45
CA LYS A 246 20.65 -10.22 8.96
C LYS A 246 21.60 -11.30 9.50
N GLY A 247 22.36 -11.92 8.62
CA GLY A 247 23.28 -13.00 8.90
C GLY A 247 22.61 -14.36 9.19
N ARG A 248 21.30 -14.50 9.06
CA ARG A 248 20.57 -15.75 9.31
C ARG A 248 20.01 -16.32 8.01
N SER A 249 19.82 -17.63 8.00
CA SER A 249 19.10 -18.32 6.92
C SER A 249 17.58 -18.18 7.09
N LEU A 250 16.85 -18.21 5.98
CA LEU A 250 15.38 -18.23 6.00
C LEU A 250 14.86 -19.64 6.26
N ASP A 251 15.25 -20.24 7.39
CA ASP A 251 14.70 -21.51 7.89
C ASP A 251 13.40 -21.29 8.68
N PRO A 252 12.60 -22.34 8.96
CA PRO A 252 11.32 -22.21 9.64
C PRO A 252 11.40 -21.54 11.01
N ALA A 253 12.44 -21.80 11.80
CA ALA A 253 12.60 -21.23 13.13
C ALA A 253 12.93 -19.72 13.07
N THR A 254 13.86 -19.35 12.19
CA THR A 254 14.22 -17.96 11.94
C THR A 254 13.02 -17.14 11.42
N ILE A 255 12.25 -17.73 10.48
CA ILE A 255 11.04 -17.09 9.93
C ILE A 255 9.99 -16.86 11.00
N GLU A 256 9.74 -17.86 11.85
CA GLU A 256 8.75 -17.74 12.93
C GLU A 256 9.12 -16.65 13.94
N MET A 257 10.40 -16.56 14.30
CA MET A 257 10.91 -15.51 15.19
C MET A 257 10.81 -14.13 14.54
N ALA A 258 11.23 -13.99 13.27
CA ALA A 258 11.13 -12.73 12.53
C ALA A 258 9.66 -12.27 12.41
N ALA A 259 8.75 -13.18 12.10
CA ALA A 259 7.31 -12.88 12.03
C ALA A 259 6.75 -12.47 13.40
N GLY A 260 7.23 -13.07 14.49
CA GLY A 260 6.92 -12.70 15.88
C GLY A 260 7.46 -11.32 16.30
N ILE A 261 8.40 -10.76 15.55
CA ILE A 261 8.88 -9.38 15.72
C ILE A 261 8.09 -8.45 14.78
N ALA A 262 7.92 -8.84 13.52
CA ALA A 262 7.36 -8.00 12.46
C ALA A 262 5.91 -7.54 12.71
N TYR A 263 5.09 -8.32 13.44
CA TYR A 263 3.70 -7.94 13.71
C TYR A 263 3.55 -6.87 14.80
N LYS A 264 4.58 -6.62 15.61
CA LYS A 264 4.51 -5.69 16.77
C LYS A 264 4.12 -4.26 16.37
N PRO A 265 4.69 -3.65 15.31
CA PRO A 265 4.34 -2.30 14.90
C PRO A 265 2.95 -2.19 14.24
N ALA A 266 2.29 -3.30 13.90
CA ALA A 266 0.93 -3.26 13.37
C ALA A 266 -0.06 -2.75 14.41
N ARG A 267 -0.85 -1.73 14.07
CA ARG A 267 -1.82 -1.06 14.94
C ARG A 267 -3.21 -1.02 14.29
N PRO A 268 -3.79 -2.17 13.90
CA PRO A 268 -5.16 -2.17 13.40
C PRO A 268 -6.13 -1.78 14.52
N LEU A 269 -7.15 -1.02 14.16
CA LEU A 269 -8.26 -0.68 15.03
C LEU A 269 -9.57 -1.14 14.38
N ASP A 270 -10.70 -0.89 15.02
CA ASP A 270 -12.03 -1.23 14.49
C ASP A 270 -12.49 -0.22 13.42
N ASN A 271 -11.63 0.00 12.44
CA ASN A 271 -11.82 0.95 11.35
C ASN A 271 -11.97 0.30 9.97
N ALA A 272 -11.88 -1.03 9.90
CA ALA A 272 -12.05 -1.83 8.69
C ALA A 272 -12.67 -3.18 9.03
N ASP A 273 -12.97 -3.96 7.99
CA ASP A 273 -13.50 -5.32 8.13
C ASP A 273 -12.61 -6.22 9.00
N LEU A 274 -13.25 -7.12 9.73
CA LEU A 274 -12.67 -8.09 10.63
C LEU A 274 -12.04 -7.49 11.90
N GLY A 275 -12.18 -8.18 13.02
CA GLY A 275 -11.76 -7.70 14.34
C GLY A 275 -10.25 -7.40 14.39
N TYR A 276 -9.87 -6.29 14.99
CA TYR A 276 -8.48 -5.82 15.06
C TYR A 276 -7.51 -6.83 15.73
N PRO A 277 -7.88 -7.64 16.74
CA PRO A 277 -6.97 -8.63 17.30
C PRO A 277 -6.63 -9.75 16.29
N TRP A 278 -7.62 -10.16 15.48
CA TRP A 278 -7.41 -11.13 14.42
C TRP A 278 -6.52 -10.54 13.32
N ARG A 279 -6.79 -9.31 12.87
CA ARG A 279 -5.95 -8.62 11.87
C ARG A 279 -4.50 -8.50 12.32
N LYS A 280 -4.27 -8.23 13.61
CA LYS A 280 -2.93 -8.17 14.18
C LYS A 280 -2.23 -9.54 14.17
N ARG A 281 -2.94 -10.62 14.52
CA ARG A 281 -2.40 -11.99 14.41
C ARG A 281 -2.07 -12.37 12.97
N MET A 282 -2.91 -11.97 12.02
CA MET A 282 -2.68 -12.25 10.59
C MET A 282 -1.41 -11.56 10.06
N ALA A 283 -0.99 -10.43 10.62
CA ALA A 283 0.28 -9.81 10.26
C ALA A 283 1.46 -10.76 10.49
N ARG A 284 1.51 -11.47 11.63
CA ARG A 284 2.52 -12.52 11.89
C ARG A 284 2.46 -13.63 10.85
N ILE A 285 1.27 -14.16 10.58
CA ILE A 285 1.08 -15.29 9.65
C ILE A 285 1.49 -14.91 8.23
N GLU A 286 1.04 -13.74 7.73
CA GLU A 286 1.35 -13.33 6.36
C GLU A 286 2.82 -12.93 6.18
N VAL A 287 3.48 -12.40 7.22
CA VAL A 287 4.93 -12.17 7.20
C VAL A 287 5.68 -13.50 7.14
N ALA A 288 5.30 -14.50 7.96
CA ALA A 288 5.91 -15.82 7.90
C ALA A 288 5.78 -16.45 6.50
N ARG A 289 4.61 -16.32 5.88
CA ARG A 289 4.37 -16.79 4.50
C ARG A 289 5.20 -16.05 3.46
N ALA A 290 5.30 -14.72 3.59
CA ALA A 290 6.12 -13.92 2.68
C ALA A 290 7.60 -14.31 2.76
N LEU A 291 8.13 -14.49 3.97
CA LEU A 291 9.50 -14.91 4.18
C LEU A 291 9.73 -16.37 3.73
N GLY A 292 8.77 -17.27 3.97
CA GLY A 292 8.80 -18.65 3.48
C GLY A 292 8.87 -18.72 1.95
N GLU A 293 8.04 -17.92 1.26
CA GLU A 293 8.07 -17.79 -0.21
C GLU A 293 9.46 -17.34 -0.70
N LEU A 294 10.07 -16.36 -0.04
CA LEU A 294 11.42 -15.87 -0.39
C LEU A 294 12.53 -16.91 -0.08
N GLY A 295 12.34 -17.70 0.97
CA GLY A 295 13.22 -18.81 1.33
C GLY A 295 13.06 -20.07 0.47
N GLY A 296 12.04 -20.10 -0.41
CA GLY A 296 11.73 -21.28 -1.23
C GLY A 296 11.07 -22.42 -0.44
N LEU A 297 10.50 -22.11 0.73
CA LEU A 297 9.76 -23.08 1.54
C LEU A 297 8.34 -23.24 1.01
N PRO A 298 7.73 -24.44 1.11
CA PRO A 298 6.33 -24.63 0.78
C PRO A 298 5.48 -23.73 1.69
N THR A 299 4.80 -22.77 1.09
CA THR A 299 3.81 -21.95 1.78
C THR A 299 2.46 -22.61 1.57
N PRO A 300 1.78 -23.11 2.62
CA PRO A 300 0.45 -23.64 2.45
C PRO A 300 -0.45 -22.54 1.86
N ASP A 301 -1.05 -22.83 0.73
CA ASP A 301 -2.13 -21.99 0.22
C ASP A 301 -3.21 -21.96 1.30
N LEU A 302 -3.54 -20.76 1.75
CA LEU A 302 -4.77 -20.62 2.50
C LEU A 302 -5.88 -20.98 1.53
N ALA A 303 -6.56 -22.09 1.78
CA ALA A 303 -7.90 -22.24 1.29
C ALA A 303 -8.67 -20.94 1.61
N PRO A 304 -9.48 -20.42 0.68
CA PRO A 304 -10.32 -19.26 0.98
C PRO A 304 -11.03 -19.54 2.30
N LEU A 305 -10.99 -18.58 3.22
CA LEU A 305 -11.65 -18.70 4.52
C LEU A 305 -13.08 -19.18 4.25
N ARG A 306 -13.33 -20.47 4.52
CA ARG A 306 -14.70 -20.97 4.56
C ARG A 306 -15.28 -20.43 5.84
N TRP A 307 -16.24 -19.53 5.69
CA TRP A 307 -17.09 -19.11 6.79
C TRP A 307 -17.97 -20.30 7.14
N GLU A 308 -17.67 -21.01 8.17
CA GLU A 308 -18.69 -21.79 8.86
C GLU A 308 -19.60 -20.77 9.56
N VAL A 309 -20.84 -20.74 9.11
CA VAL A 309 -21.92 -19.90 9.62
C VAL A 309 -22.35 -20.43 10.98
#